data_4025bff32002f5198e243a4b6ad81b3d
#
_entry.id   4025bff32002f5198e243a4b6ad81b3d
#
_cell.length_a   1.000
_cell.length_b   1.000
_cell.length_c   1.000
_cell.angle_alpha   90.00
_cell.angle_beta   90.00
_cell.angle_gamma   90.00
#
_symmetry.space_group_name_H-M   'P 1'
#
loop_
_entity.id
_entity.type
_entity.pdbx_description
1 polymer ?
#
loop_
_entity_poly.entity_id
_entity_poly.type
_entity_poly.pdbx_seq_one_letter_code
_entity_poly.pdbx_strand_id
1 'polypeptide(L)'
;VSLGAQTRGFLAGRHWTMPAALVLLILAFTLPPVALPRDTSSYVVTFDITQSMYVEDVVLNGAPVSRLAFARAAMRDALGQLPCGSKVGWSAFTGQRSFLLVAPVEVCGNYDALLSSLDRIDGHMRWTNYSRIAEGGVYSAVRVAQEIGDSTAVVFLTDGQEAPPLLPSDALKQDINPAHVKGWLIGVGGDQPAPIPRSDAHGNRIGFWQADQVVQVPQMHASATHAESREELSALQGHYLSSVAGQVGFGYGRLIDAASLRDALLDSRLAHRESVPTDLRWCPAALALLLLVCRFMPDTAVVFAWMRVGARLFRPARGARADSAPLAGNVRTAATRSEESITT
;
A
#
# COMPACT_ATOMS: atom_id res chain seq x y z
N VAL A 1 55.68 -23.69 21.00
CA VAL A 1 55.14 -22.48 21.58
C VAL A 1 53.68 -22.72 21.88
N SER A 2 53.32 -22.69 23.18
CA SER A 2 52.19 -23.36 23.81
C SER A 2 50.83 -22.73 23.46
N LEU A 3 49.96 -23.51 22.85
CA LEU A 3 48.49 -23.23 22.75
C LEU A 3 47.84 -23.11 24.15
N GLY A 4 48.51 -23.55 25.22
CA GLY A 4 47.96 -23.51 26.60
C GLY A 4 47.95 -22.15 27.28
N ALA A 5 48.65 -21.15 26.77
CA ALA A 5 48.66 -19.79 27.35
C ALA A 5 47.53 -18.91 26.85
N GLN A 6 47.04 -19.12 25.60
CA GLN A 6 45.91 -18.39 25.03
C GLN A 6 44.57 -18.82 25.60
N THR A 7 44.41 -20.09 25.98
CA THR A 7 43.17 -20.60 26.59
C THR A 7 42.98 -20.13 28.03
N ARG A 8 44.05 -19.86 28.79
CA ARG A 8 43.96 -19.35 30.17
C ARG A 8 43.51 -17.88 30.22
N GLY A 9 43.90 -17.06 29.24
CA GLY A 9 43.42 -15.68 29.13
C GLY A 9 41.91 -15.60 28.82
N PHE A 10 41.38 -16.55 28.05
CA PHE A 10 39.95 -16.60 27.70
C PHE A 10 39.10 -17.08 28.89
N LEU A 11 39.62 -17.96 29.74
CA LEU A 11 38.92 -18.44 30.95
C LEU A 11 38.87 -17.39 32.07
N ALA A 12 39.88 -16.49 32.19
CA ALA A 12 39.86 -15.39 33.16
C ALA A 12 38.76 -14.35 32.83
N GLY A 13 38.41 -14.16 31.54
CA GLY A 13 37.30 -13.31 31.11
C GLY A 13 35.90 -13.87 31.39
N ARG A 14 35.79 -15.16 31.67
CA ARG A 14 34.49 -15.86 31.81
C ARG A 14 33.71 -15.53 33.11
N HIS A 15 34.38 -14.99 34.12
CA HIS A 15 33.74 -14.55 35.37
C HIS A 15 32.95 -13.23 35.18
N TRP A 16 33.33 -12.38 34.20
CA TRP A 16 32.68 -11.11 33.94
C TRP A 16 31.43 -11.25 33.07
N THR A 17 31.22 -12.38 32.41
CA THR A 17 30.05 -12.54 31.49
C THR A 17 28.72 -12.50 32.23
N MET A 18 28.62 -13.04 33.44
CA MET A 18 27.39 -13.00 34.25
C MET A 18 27.04 -11.58 34.69
N PRO A 19 27.93 -10.84 35.37
CA PRO A 19 27.61 -9.46 35.75
C PRO A 19 27.42 -8.55 34.54
N ALA A 20 28.17 -8.76 33.44
CA ALA A 20 27.97 -8.03 32.19
C ALA A 20 26.58 -8.29 31.58
N ALA A 21 26.14 -9.54 31.53
CA ALA A 21 24.80 -9.89 31.08
C ALA A 21 23.70 -9.28 31.95
N LEU A 22 23.89 -9.26 33.27
CA LEU A 22 22.97 -8.62 34.20
C LEU A 22 22.87 -7.09 33.97
N VAL A 23 24.01 -6.42 33.80
CA VAL A 23 24.04 -4.98 33.48
C VAL A 23 23.36 -4.69 32.18
N LEU A 24 23.57 -5.52 31.12
CA LEU A 24 22.90 -5.38 29.84
C LEU A 24 21.39 -5.58 29.94
N LEU A 25 20.91 -6.53 30.77
CA LEU A 25 19.48 -6.72 31.01
C LEU A 25 18.86 -5.52 31.75
N ILE A 26 19.56 -5.00 32.77
CA ILE A 26 19.10 -3.77 33.45
C ILE A 26 19.04 -2.59 32.46
N LEU A 27 20.09 -2.45 31.61
CA LEU A 27 20.13 -1.43 30.58
C LEU A 27 18.97 -1.61 29.58
N ALA A 28 18.69 -2.84 29.14
CA ALA A 28 17.56 -3.15 28.27
C ALA A 28 16.22 -2.71 28.88
N PHE A 29 16.06 -2.84 30.19
CA PHE A 29 14.84 -2.45 30.89
C PHE A 29 14.68 -0.95 31.07
N THR A 30 15.79 -0.24 31.28
CA THR A 30 15.78 1.21 31.60
C THR A 30 15.98 2.10 30.37
N LEU A 31 16.39 1.55 29.22
CA LEU A 31 16.69 2.33 28.03
C LEU A 31 15.42 3.00 27.48
N PRO A 32 15.35 4.33 27.37
CA PRO A 32 14.25 5.01 26.71
C PRO A 32 14.30 4.77 25.19
N PRO A 33 13.15 4.87 24.47
CA PRO A 33 13.13 4.82 23.04
C PRO A 33 13.99 5.94 22.45
N VAL A 34 14.80 5.62 21.44
CA VAL A 34 15.72 6.55 20.78
C VAL A 34 15.07 7.06 19.49
N ALA A 35 15.00 8.38 19.33
CA ALA A 35 14.50 9.00 18.11
C ALA A 35 15.50 8.82 16.96
N LEU A 36 15.14 7.97 15.99
CA LEU A 36 15.93 7.73 14.79
C LEU A 36 15.24 8.33 13.57
N PRO A 37 15.98 9.02 12.68
CA PRO A 37 15.42 9.50 11.43
C PRO A 37 15.08 8.30 10.53
N ARG A 38 13.80 8.18 10.18
CA ARG A 38 13.29 7.17 9.25
C ARG A 38 12.46 7.83 8.16
N ASP A 39 12.45 7.21 7.00
CA ASP A 39 11.51 7.58 5.96
C ASP A 39 10.15 6.97 6.35
N THR A 40 9.21 7.84 6.66
CA THR A 40 7.84 7.50 7.06
C THR A 40 6.87 8.25 6.17
N SER A 41 5.62 7.85 6.20
CA SER A 41 4.57 8.52 5.44
C SER A 41 3.36 8.76 6.33
N SER A 42 2.67 9.87 6.08
CA SER A 42 1.40 10.19 6.74
C SER A 42 0.32 10.23 5.68
N TYR A 43 -0.78 9.49 5.90
CA TYR A 43 -1.87 9.37 4.94
C TYR A 43 -3.22 9.71 5.56
N VAL A 44 -4.06 10.37 4.77
CA VAL A 44 -5.51 10.32 4.93
C VAL A 44 -6.05 9.45 3.81
N VAL A 45 -6.53 8.27 4.17
CA VAL A 45 -7.17 7.34 3.23
C VAL A 45 -8.66 7.64 3.22
N THR A 46 -9.15 8.12 2.07
CA THR A 46 -10.55 8.46 1.86
C THR A 46 -11.25 7.34 1.11
N PHE A 47 -12.28 6.78 1.71
CA PHE A 47 -13.14 5.79 1.10
C PHE A 47 -14.37 6.47 0.52
N ASP A 48 -14.62 6.25 -0.75
CA ASP A 48 -15.90 6.56 -1.34
C ASP A 48 -16.97 5.58 -0.81
N ILE A 49 -18.02 6.12 -0.19
CA ILE A 49 -19.13 5.32 0.36
C ILE A 49 -20.45 5.60 -0.39
N THR A 50 -20.38 6.13 -1.61
CA THR A 50 -21.54 6.32 -2.48
C THR A 50 -22.15 4.98 -2.92
N GLN A 51 -23.35 4.99 -3.46
CA GLN A 51 -24.07 3.73 -3.78
C GLN A 51 -23.38 2.92 -4.87
N SER A 52 -22.68 3.53 -5.80
CA SER A 52 -21.93 2.83 -6.83
C SER A 52 -20.83 1.95 -6.26
N MET A 53 -20.26 2.30 -5.10
CA MET A 53 -19.28 1.47 -4.39
C MET A 53 -19.87 0.21 -3.75
N TYR A 54 -21.20 0.02 -3.81
CA TYR A 54 -21.87 -1.21 -3.38
C TYR A 54 -22.16 -2.19 -4.52
N VAL A 55 -21.76 -1.87 -5.74
CA VAL A 55 -21.76 -2.80 -6.86
C VAL A 55 -20.85 -4.00 -6.53
N GLU A 56 -21.35 -5.22 -6.78
CA GLU A 56 -20.68 -6.49 -6.48
C GLU A 56 -20.02 -7.06 -7.75
N ASP A 57 -19.08 -6.32 -8.33
CA ASP A 57 -18.41 -6.65 -9.60
C ASP A 57 -16.91 -7.00 -9.43
N VAL A 58 -16.47 -7.13 -8.19
CA VAL A 58 -15.11 -7.54 -7.83
C VAL A 58 -15.15 -8.82 -7.01
N VAL A 59 -14.09 -9.62 -7.07
CA VAL A 59 -14.02 -10.92 -6.40
C VAL A 59 -12.98 -10.89 -5.27
N LEU A 60 -13.39 -11.33 -4.09
CA LEU A 60 -12.52 -11.53 -2.94
C LEU A 60 -12.67 -12.97 -2.43
N ASN A 61 -11.56 -13.70 -2.34
CA ASN A 61 -11.55 -15.10 -1.90
C ASN A 61 -12.52 -16.02 -2.68
N GLY A 62 -12.70 -15.76 -3.98
CA GLY A 62 -13.56 -16.54 -4.86
C GLY A 62 -15.06 -16.19 -4.79
N ALA A 63 -15.45 -15.19 -3.99
CA ALA A 63 -16.81 -14.71 -3.90
C ALA A 63 -16.95 -13.26 -4.41
N PRO A 64 -18.05 -12.90 -5.10
CA PRO A 64 -18.33 -11.53 -5.44
C PRO A 64 -18.57 -10.71 -4.17
N VAL A 65 -17.99 -9.51 -4.11
CA VAL A 65 -18.12 -8.58 -2.99
C VAL A 65 -18.33 -7.17 -3.51
N SER A 66 -18.83 -6.26 -2.67
CA SER A 66 -18.92 -4.85 -3.03
C SER A 66 -17.53 -4.22 -3.17
N ARG A 67 -17.42 -3.22 -4.05
CA ARG A 67 -16.20 -2.44 -4.26
C ARG A 67 -15.67 -1.87 -2.94
N LEU A 68 -16.54 -1.35 -2.09
CA LEU A 68 -16.17 -0.84 -0.76
C LEU A 68 -15.61 -1.95 0.14
N ALA A 69 -16.23 -3.13 0.17
CA ALA A 69 -15.73 -4.27 0.96
C ALA A 69 -14.36 -4.73 0.46
N PHE A 70 -14.16 -4.75 -0.86
CA PHE A 70 -12.87 -5.06 -1.48
C PHE A 70 -11.80 -4.02 -1.12
N ALA A 71 -12.13 -2.73 -1.20
CA ALA A 71 -11.22 -1.64 -0.83
C ALA A 71 -10.80 -1.72 0.65
N ARG A 72 -11.76 -2.01 1.56
CA ARG A 72 -11.46 -2.20 3.00
C ARG A 72 -10.58 -3.41 3.25
N ALA A 73 -10.85 -4.54 2.57
CA ALA A 73 -10.01 -5.74 2.70
C ALA A 73 -8.58 -5.49 2.22
N ALA A 74 -8.42 -4.85 1.06
CA ALA A 74 -7.11 -4.48 0.54
C ALA A 74 -6.36 -3.52 1.49
N MET A 75 -7.07 -2.54 2.08
CA MET A 75 -6.47 -1.62 3.05
C MET A 75 -6.06 -2.32 4.35
N ARG A 76 -6.84 -3.27 4.83
CA ARG A 76 -6.49 -4.09 6.00
C ARG A 76 -5.17 -4.84 5.78
N ASP A 77 -5.04 -5.48 4.63
CA ASP A 77 -3.82 -6.22 4.28
C ASP A 77 -2.62 -5.29 4.06
N ALA A 78 -2.83 -4.15 3.41
CA ALA A 78 -1.79 -3.14 3.20
C ALA A 78 -1.32 -2.51 4.51
N LEU A 79 -2.24 -2.25 5.45
CA LEU A 79 -1.93 -1.65 6.76
C LEU A 79 -0.90 -2.48 7.53
N GLY A 80 -1.01 -3.82 7.50
CA GLY A 80 -0.06 -4.73 8.14
C GLY A 80 1.34 -4.75 7.52
N GLN A 81 1.51 -4.13 6.35
CA GLN A 81 2.77 -4.09 5.61
C GLN A 81 3.43 -2.70 5.64
N LEU A 82 2.78 -1.70 6.24
CA LEU A 82 3.36 -0.37 6.38
C LEU A 82 4.46 -0.37 7.44
N PRO A 83 5.57 0.36 7.22
CA PRO A 83 6.63 0.46 8.20
C PRO A 83 6.15 1.20 9.46
N CYS A 84 6.60 0.72 10.63
CA CYS A 84 6.34 1.42 11.89
C CYS A 84 6.87 2.86 11.85
N GLY A 85 6.10 3.79 12.40
CA GLY A 85 6.31 5.23 12.29
C GLY A 85 5.45 5.87 11.22
N SER A 86 4.91 5.10 10.23
CA SER A 86 3.92 5.62 9.31
C SER A 86 2.61 5.91 10.03
N LYS A 87 1.91 6.97 9.60
CA LYS A 87 0.65 7.41 10.18
C LYS A 87 -0.49 7.25 9.18
N VAL A 88 -1.60 6.67 9.61
CA VAL A 88 -2.79 6.47 8.79
C VAL A 88 -4.01 7.04 9.48
N GLY A 89 -4.78 7.81 8.76
CA GLY A 89 -6.09 8.32 9.16
C GLY A 89 -7.16 7.93 8.15
N TRP A 90 -8.41 7.94 8.60
CA TRP A 90 -9.55 7.59 7.78
C TRP A 90 -10.41 8.78 7.46
N SER A 91 -10.88 8.85 6.23
CA SER A 91 -11.85 9.80 5.74
C SER A 91 -12.92 9.06 4.92
N ALA A 92 -14.14 9.56 4.92
CA ALA A 92 -15.21 9.06 4.08
C ALA A 92 -15.71 10.15 3.14
N PHE A 93 -15.83 9.81 1.87
CA PHE A 93 -16.50 10.66 0.89
C PHE A 93 -17.97 10.25 0.79
N THR A 94 -18.85 11.19 1.09
CA THR A 94 -20.30 10.96 1.21
C THR A 94 -21.11 11.50 0.04
N GLY A 95 -20.44 11.75 -1.08
CA GLY A 95 -21.03 12.26 -2.32
C GLY A 95 -20.80 13.75 -2.58
N GLN A 96 -20.76 14.58 -1.56
CA GLN A 96 -20.50 16.03 -1.71
C GLN A 96 -19.15 16.45 -1.13
N ARG A 97 -18.71 15.83 -0.04
CA ARG A 97 -17.46 16.16 0.66
C ARG A 97 -16.84 14.91 1.29
N SER A 98 -15.54 14.99 1.48
CA SER A 98 -14.79 14.07 2.30
C SER A 98 -14.73 14.55 3.74
N PHE A 99 -14.99 13.69 4.70
CA PHE A 99 -14.99 13.99 6.13
C PHE A 99 -13.92 13.16 6.82
N LEU A 100 -13.08 13.81 7.60
CA LEU A 100 -12.12 13.13 8.46
C LEU A 100 -12.86 12.39 9.57
N LEU A 101 -12.67 11.07 9.62
CA LEU A 101 -13.24 10.20 10.66
C LEU A 101 -12.23 9.93 11.77
N VAL A 102 -10.99 9.67 11.39
CA VAL A 102 -9.87 9.42 12.30
C VAL A 102 -8.66 10.18 11.77
N ALA A 103 -8.08 11.04 12.60
CA ALA A 103 -6.83 11.72 12.27
C ALA A 103 -5.69 10.70 12.11
N PRO A 104 -4.65 10.99 11.30
CA PRO A 104 -3.52 10.09 11.15
C PRO A 104 -2.86 9.74 12.48
N VAL A 105 -2.85 8.46 12.83
CA VAL A 105 -2.17 7.89 14.00
C VAL A 105 -1.13 6.87 13.56
N GLU A 106 -0.10 6.68 14.38
CA GLU A 106 0.98 5.73 14.11
C GLU A 106 0.45 4.31 14.04
N VAL A 107 0.85 3.57 12.97
CA VAL A 107 0.25 2.30 12.59
C VAL A 107 0.53 1.20 13.60
N CYS A 108 1.80 0.99 14.00
CA CYS A 108 2.17 -0.17 14.83
C CYS A 108 1.60 -0.08 16.25
N GLY A 109 1.58 1.10 16.83
CA GLY A 109 1.03 1.33 18.16
C GLY A 109 -0.49 1.34 18.23
N ASN A 110 -1.18 1.55 17.09
CA ASN A 110 -2.64 1.70 17.01
C ASN A 110 -3.28 0.71 16.04
N TYR A 111 -2.60 -0.39 15.71
CA TYR A 111 -3.01 -1.32 14.66
C TYR A 111 -4.45 -1.84 14.84
N ASP A 112 -4.77 -2.37 16.01
CA ASP A 112 -6.10 -2.93 16.30
C ASP A 112 -7.21 -1.85 16.28
N ALA A 113 -6.88 -0.64 16.75
CA ALA A 113 -7.82 0.49 16.73
C ALA A 113 -8.09 0.95 15.30
N LEU A 114 -7.05 1.00 14.45
CA LEU A 114 -7.19 1.30 13.03
C LEU A 114 -8.03 0.25 12.31
N LEU A 115 -7.79 -1.03 12.55
CA LEU A 115 -8.61 -2.11 11.97
C LEU A 115 -10.07 -2.02 12.40
N SER A 116 -10.31 -1.83 13.70
CA SER A 116 -11.67 -1.74 14.24
C SER A 116 -12.43 -0.54 13.72
N SER A 117 -11.75 0.59 13.49
CA SER A 117 -12.35 1.79 12.92
C SER A 117 -12.59 1.65 11.40
N LEU A 118 -11.68 0.98 10.68
CA LEU A 118 -11.84 0.67 9.25
C LEU A 118 -13.11 -0.15 8.99
N ASP A 119 -13.41 -1.12 9.84
CA ASP A 119 -14.58 -1.99 9.71
C ASP A 119 -15.91 -1.24 9.87
N ARG A 120 -15.90 -0.08 10.50
CA ARG A 120 -17.08 0.78 10.69
C ARG A 120 -17.35 1.74 9.54
N ILE A 121 -16.43 1.84 8.57
CA ILE A 121 -16.63 2.70 7.39
C ILE A 121 -17.60 2.00 6.45
N ASP A 122 -18.83 2.47 6.40
CA ASP A 122 -19.88 1.90 5.57
C ASP A 122 -20.88 2.96 5.06
N GLY A 123 -21.89 2.52 4.30
CA GLY A 123 -22.89 3.39 3.70
C GLY A 123 -23.90 4.02 4.65
N HIS A 124 -23.92 3.62 5.92
CA HIS A 124 -24.80 4.27 6.90
C HIS A 124 -24.39 5.71 7.19
N MET A 125 -23.12 6.05 6.88
CA MET A 125 -22.61 7.44 7.00
C MET A 125 -23.04 8.32 5.83
N ARG A 126 -23.68 7.75 4.79
CA ARG A 126 -24.14 8.51 3.60
C ARG A 126 -25.51 9.13 3.86
N TRP A 127 -25.70 10.36 3.45
CA TRP A 127 -26.98 11.08 3.54
C TRP A 127 -27.49 11.60 2.20
N THR A 128 -26.78 11.37 1.11
CA THR A 128 -27.16 11.81 -0.23
C THR A 128 -26.88 10.74 -1.28
N ASN A 129 -27.61 10.78 -2.39
CA ASN A 129 -27.33 9.98 -3.59
C ASN A 129 -26.60 10.78 -4.66
N TYR A 130 -26.26 12.02 -4.35
CA TYR A 130 -25.45 12.89 -5.20
C TYR A 130 -23.97 12.50 -5.09
N SER A 131 -23.21 12.60 -6.19
CA SER A 131 -21.76 12.33 -6.18
C SER A 131 -21.02 13.37 -7.03
N ARG A 132 -20.03 14.03 -6.44
CA ARG A 132 -19.10 14.95 -7.08
C ARG A 132 -17.68 14.59 -6.68
N ILE A 133 -17.09 13.66 -7.43
CA ILE A 133 -15.76 13.09 -7.10
C ILE A 133 -14.68 14.18 -7.14
N ALA A 134 -14.59 14.90 -8.25
CA ALA A 134 -13.52 15.88 -8.44
C ALA A 134 -13.72 17.11 -7.56
N GLU A 135 -14.84 17.82 -7.76
CA GLU A 135 -15.12 19.13 -7.15
C GLU A 135 -15.44 19.03 -5.66
N GLY A 136 -16.04 17.92 -5.24
CA GLY A 136 -16.43 17.68 -3.84
C GLY A 136 -15.44 16.78 -3.12
N GLY A 137 -15.22 15.56 -3.63
CA GLY A 137 -14.46 14.50 -3.00
C GLY A 137 -12.97 14.80 -2.90
N VAL A 138 -12.31 14.89 -4.04
CA VAL A 138 -10.86 15.12 -4.12
C VAL A 138 -10.49 16.49 -3.54
N TYR A 139 -11.21 17.54 -3.92
CA TYR A 139 -10.99 18.89 -3.37
C TYR A 139 -11.05 18.90 -1.84
N SER A 140 -12.10 18.35 -1.24
CA SER A 140 -12.24 18.36 0.22
C SER A 140 -11.24 17.41 0.91
N ALA A 141 -10.85 16.27 0.30
CA ALA A 141 -9.82 15.40 0.83
C ALA A 141 -8.45 16.11 0.89
N VAL A 142 -8.12 16.87 -0.15
CA VAL A 142 -6.90 17.71 -0.18
C VAL A 142 -6.95 18.77 0.92
N ARG A 143 -8.10 19.46 1.10
CA ARG A 143 -8.27 20.44 2.18
C ARG A 143 -8.09 19.83 3.56
N VAL A 144 -8.67 18.64 3.79
CA VAL A 144 -8.47 17.88 5.05
C VAL A 144 -7.00 17.56 5.27
N ALA A 145 -6.27 17.12 4.25
CA ALA A 145 -4.85 16.82 4.38
C ALA A 145 -4.02 18.08 4.70
N GLN A 146 -4.33 19.22 4.06
CA GLN A 146 -3.68 20.51 4.33
C GLN A 146 -3.90 20.98 5.78
N GLU A 147 -5.11 20.82 6.31
CA GLU A 147 -5.43 21.16 7.70
C GLU A 147 -4.71 20.30 8.73
N ILE A 148 -4.37 19.05 8.38
CA ILE A 148 -3.59 18.15 9.23
C ILE A 148 -2.10 18.51 9.21
N GLY A 149 -1.56 18.87 8.04
CA GLY A 149 -0.17 19.30 7.89
C GLY A 149 0.45 18.92 6.54
N ASP A 150 1.48 19.64 6.16
CA ASP A 150 2.11 19.62 4.82
C ASP A 150 2.70 18.27 4.40
N SER A 151 2.97 17.38 5.34
CA SER A 151 3.50 16.04 5.07
C SER A 151 2.41 14.99 4.87
N THR A 152 1.14 15.36 4.98
CA THR A 152 0.02 14.42 4.87
C THR A 152 -0.38 14.22 3.42
N ALA A 153 -0.32 12.98 2.95
CA ALA A 153 -0.74 12.59 1.61
C ALA A 153 -2.21 12.12 1.60
N VAL A 154 -2.86 12.25 0.45
CA VAL A 154 -4.22 11.73 0.21
C VAL A 154 -4.17 10.45 -0.57
N VAL A 155 -4.90 9.43 -0.12
CA VAL A 155 -5.17 8.21 -0.90
C VAL A 155 -6.68 8.07 -1.02
N PHE A 156 -7.22 8.26 -2.20
CA PHE A 156 -8.66 8.31 -2.44
C PHE A 156 -9.10 7.08 -3.25
N LEU A 157 -9.94 6.24 -2.63
CA LEU A 157 -10.47 5.01 -3.24
C LEU A 157 -11.90 5.26 -3.72
N THR A 158 -12.15 5.13 -5.02
CA THR A 158 -13.44 5.42 -5.65
C THR A 158 -13.58 4.66 -6.97
N ASP A 159 -14.79 4.48 -7.45
CA ASP A 159 -15.07 4.03 -8.83
C ASP A 159 -15.13 5.16 -9.85
N GLY A 160 -15.19 6.41 -9.36
CA GLY A 160 -15.25 7.60 -10.21
C GLY A 160 -16.65 7.94 -10.73
N GLN A 161 -17.70 7.26 -10.24
CA GLN A 161 -19.08 7.53 -10.68
C GLN A 161 -19.57 8.87 -10.15
N GLU A 162 -19.89 9.79 -11.05
CA GLU A 162 -20.55 11.04 -10.71
C GLU A 162 -22.08 10.96 -10.89
N ALA A 163 -22.83 11.56 -9.98
CA ALA A 163 -24.28 11.59 -10.03
C ALA A 163 -24.85 12.96 -9.63
N PRO A 164 -25.54 13.68 -10.53
CA PRO A 164 -25.68 13.41 -11.96
C PRO A 164 -24.34 13.53 -12.71
N PRO A 165 -24.17 12.87 -13.86
CA PRO A 165 -22.90 12.86 -14.59
C PRO A 165 -22.49 14.28 -15.03
N LEU A 166 -21.21 14.58 -14.90
CA LEU A 166 -20.60 15.83 -15.33
C LEU A 166 -19.30 15.56 -16.07
N LEU A 167 -18.95 16.51 -16.93
CA LEU A 167 -17.62 16.52 -17.53
C LEU A 167 -16.59 17.03 -16.51
N PRO A 168 -15.33 16.56 -16.59
CA PRO A 168 -14.28 17.07 -15.75
C PRO A 168 -14.12 18.58 -15.92
N SER A 169 -14.14 19.31 -14.81
CA SER A 169 -13.93 20.76 -14.82
C SER A 169 -12.45 21.08 -14.65
N ASP A 170 -11.92 22.03 -15.43
CA ASP A 170 -10.59 22.59 -15.24
C ASP A 170 -10.51 23.54 -14.02
N ALA A 171 -11.67 23.90 -13.43
CA ALA A 171 -11.74 24.77 -12.26
C ALA A 171 -10.98 24.21 -11.05
N LEU A 172 -10.85 22.88 -10.97
CA LEU A 172 -10.08 22.23 -9.90
C LEU A 172 -8.64 22.73 -9.81
N LYS A 173 -8.01 23.05 -10.94
CA LYS A 173 -6.62 23.55 -10.99
C LYS A 173 -6.45 24.94 -10.35
N GLN A 174 -7.49 25.72 -10.29
CA GLN A 174 -7.41 27.12 -9.84
C GLN A 174 -7.52 27.23 -8.32
N ASP A 175 -8.26 26.32 -7.66
CA ASP A 175 -8.58 26.41 -6.23
C ASP A 175 -7.70 25.52 -5.33
N ILE A 176 -7.02 24.53 -5.91
CA ILE A 176 -6.11 23.65 -5.18
C ILE A 176 -4.68 23.95 -5.63
N ASN A 177 -3.83 24.34 -4.70
CA ASN A 177 -2.39 24.37 -4.98
C ASN A 177 -1.85 22.92 -4.90
N PRO A 178 -1.76 22.20 -6.02
CA PRO A 178 -1.36 20.79 -6.02
C PRO A 178 0.09 20.59 -5.59
N ALA A 179 0.89 21.65 -5.55
CA ALA A 179 2.30 21.57 -5.20
C ALA A 179 2.58 21.13 -3.74
N HIS A 180 1.61 21.25 -2.85
CA HIS A 180 1.79 20.98 -1.42
C HIS A 180 1.25 19.63 -0.96
N VAL A 181 0.18 19.10 -1.57
CA VAL A 181 -0.40 17.81 -1.20
C VAL A 181 -0.10 16.79 -2.26
N LYS A 182 0.50 15.68 -1.86
CA LYS A 182 0.74 14.52 -2.73
C LYS A 182 -0.36 13.49 -2.52
N GLY A 183 -0.57 12.62 -3.48
CA GLY A 183 -1.57 11.57 -3.30
C GLY A 183 -1.71 10.62 -4.45
N TRP A 184 -2.65 9.69 -4.26
CA TRP A 184 -3.09 8.71 -5.23
C TRP A 184 -4.61 8.68 -5.34
N LEU A 185 -5.12 8.63 -6.56
CA LEU A 185 -6.48 8.18 -6.85
C LEU A 185 -6.44 6.70 -7.20
N ILE A 186 -7.15 5.90 -6.43
CA ILE A 186 -7.21 4.45 -6.61
C ILE A 186 -8.58 4.07 -7.11
N GLY A 187 -8.63 3.65 -8.37
CA GLY A 187 -9.86 3.21 -9.02
C GLY A 187 -10.28 1.81 -8.56
N VAL A 188 -11.52 1.65 -8.13
CA VAL A 188 -12.07 0.39 -7.61
C VAL A 188 -13.28 -0.02 -8.43
N GLY A 189 -13.27 -1.23 -8.98
CA GLY A 189 -14.41 -1.79 -9.74
C GLY A 189 -14.03 -2.49 -11.02
N GLY A 190 -15.03 -3.14 -11.63
CA GLY A 190 -14.95 -3.79 -12.93
C GLY A 190 -15.10 -2.80 -14.10
N ASP A 191 -14.71 -3.25 -15.30
CA ASP A 191 -14.85 -2.46 -16.52
C ASP A 191 -16.23 -2.61 -17.18
N GLN A 192 -17.00 -3.61 -16.74
CA GLN A 192 -18.33 -3.85 -17.27
C GLN A 192 -19.39 -3.13 -16.44
N PRO A 193 -20.30 -2.39 -17.07
CA PRO A 193 -21.38 -1.72 -16.35
C PRO A 193 -22.26 -2.72 -15.60
N ALA A 194 -22.46 -2.47 -14.31
CA ALA A 194 -23.25 -3.31 -13.43
C ALA A 194 -24.30 -2.48 -12.66
N PRO A 195 -25.47 -3.05 -12.34
CA PRO A 195 -26.57 -2.31 -11.70
C PRO A 195 -26.16 -1.77 -10.33
N ILE A 196 -26.44 -0.50 -10.09
CA ILE A 196 -26.17 0.17 -8.81
C ILE A 196 -27.23 -0.26 -7.79
N PRO A 197 -26.85 -0.89 -6.65
CA PRO A 197 -27.80 -1.22 -5.60
C PRO A 197 -28.43 0.01 -4.99
N ARG A 198 -29.73 -0.04 -4.75
CA ARG A 198 -30.48 1.00 -4.04
C ARG A 198 -30.70 0.55 -2.60
N SER A 199 -30.37 1.44 -1.67
CA SER A 199 -30.56 1.20 -0.23
C SER A 199 -31.58 2.18 0.34
N ASP A 200 -32.29 1.74 1.38
CA ASP A 200 -33.14 2.59 2.19
C ASP A 200 -32.30 3.51 3.13
N ALA A 201 -32.99 4.31 3.95
CA ALA A 201 -32.34 5.17 4.94
C ALA A 201 -31.60 4.40 6.06
N HIS A 202 -31.89 3.11 6.22
CA HIS A 202 -31.25 2.24 7.20
C HIS A 202 -30.10 1.42 6.58
N GLY A 203 -29.77 1.68 5.30
CA GLY A 203 -28.70 0.97 4.59
C GLY A 203 -29.10 -0.41 4.04
N ASN A 204 -30.35 -0.85 4.23
CA ASN A 204 -30.82 -2.12 3.69
C ASN A 204 -31.02 -2.01 2.18
N ARG A 205 -30.57 -3.04 1.44
CA ARG A 205 -30.78 -3.12 -0.01
C ARG A 205 -32.25 -3.35 -0.33
N ILE A 206 -32.85 -2.42 -1.07
CA ILE A 206 -34.27 -2.47 -1.49
C ILE A 206 -34.42 -2.72 -2.99
N GLY A 207 -33.37 -3.05 -3.71
CA GLY A 207 -33.34 -3.33 -5.13
C GLY A 207 -32.17 -2.66 -5.84
N PHE A 208 -32.41 -2.21 -7.06
CA PHE A 208 -31.45 -1.49 -7.91
C PHE A 208 -32.10 -0.21 -8.43
N TRP A 209 -31.26 0.76 -8.75
CA TRP A 209 -31.70 1.96 -9.46
C TRP A 209 -32.22 1.56 -10.85
N GLN A 210 -33.26 2.25 -11.29
CA GLN A 210 -33.83 2.10 -12.62
C GLN A 210 -33.54 3.36 -13.45
N ALA A 211 -33.52 3.24 -14.77
CA ALA A 211 -33.20 4.34 -15.69
C ALA A 211 -34.07 5.58 -15.50
N ASP A 212 -35.34 5.40 -15.13
CA ASP A 212 -36.31 6.48 -14.87
C ASP A 212 -36.15 7.15 -13.50
N GLN A 213 -35.33 6.58 -12.62
CA GLN A 213 -35.06 7.08 -11.27
C GLN A 213 -33.77 7.88 -11.14
N VAL A 214 -32.95 7.92 -12.19
CA VAL A 214 -31.67 8.60 -12.23
C VAL A 214 -31.61 9.60 -13.37
N VAL A 215 -30.81 10.65 -13.20
CA VAL A 215 -30.63 11.67 -14.24
C VAL A 215 -29.74 11.09 -15.33
N GLN A 216 -30.27 10.93 -16.51
CA GLN A 216 -29.52 10.47 -17.68
C GLN A 216 -28.83 11.66 -18.36
N VAL A 217 -27.70 11.43 -19.02
CA VAL A 217 -27.04 12.46 -19.84
C VAL A 217 -27.95 12.81 -21.02
N PRO A 218 -28.34 14.07 -21.19
CA PRO A 218 -29.12 14.46 -22.36
C PRO A 218 -28.29 14.20 -23.63
N GLN A 219 -28.87 13.47 -24.59
CA GLN A 219 -28.26 13.32 -25.93
C GLN A 219 -28.32 14.66 -26.67
N MET A 220 -27.36 15.53 -26.45
CA MET A 220 -27.15 16.69 -27.30
C MET A 220 -26.44 16.21 -28.56
N HIS A 221 -27.18 16.06 -29.66
CA HIS A 221 -26.77 15.62 -31.00
C HIS A 221 -26.65 14.09 -31.15
N ALA A 222 -27.73 13.51 -31.65
CA ALA A 222 -27.81 12.15 -32.14
C ALA A 222 -26.91 11.94 -33.36
N SER A 223 -25.64 11.70 -33.14
CA SER A 223 -24.82 10.93 -34.09
C SER A 223 -25.03 9.46 -33.79
N ALA A 224 -25.39 8.67 -34.79
CA ALA A 224 -25.91 7.31 -34.71
C ALA A 224 -24.97 6.23 -34.06
N THR A 225 -23.99 6.62 -33.30
CA THR A 225 -22.98 5.74 -32.68
C THR A 225 -22.77 5.93 -31.18
N HIS A 226 -23.56 6.79 -30.48
CA HIS A 226 -23.42 6.93 -29.03
C HIS A 226 -24.42 6.00 -28.34
N ALA A 227 -23.86 5.09 -27.52
CA ALA A 227 -24.65 4.29 -26.61
C ALA A 227 -25.54 5.19 -25.75
N GLU A 228 -26.78 4.76 -25.54
CA GLU A 228 -27.68 5.44 -24.60
C GLU A 228 -27.01 5.55 -23.23
N SER A 229 -27.12 6.75 -22.62
CA SER A 229 -26.69 6.92 -21.23
C SER A 229 -27.41 5.94 -20.32
N ARG A 230 -26.68 5.25 -19.47
CA ARG A 230 -27.17 4.21 -18.56
C ARG A 230 -26.63 4.48 -17.16
N GLU A 231 -27.02 5.60 -16.60
CA GLU A 231 -26.52 6.08 -15.31
C GLU A 231 -27.03 5.28 -14.10
N GLU A 232 -27.99 4.39 -14.32
CA GLU A 232 -28.39 3.35 -13.34
C GLU A 232 -27.36 2.22 -13.20
N LEU A 233 -26.38 2.17 -14.12
CA LEU A 233 -25.25 1.24 -14.09
C LEU A 233 -23.98 1.99 -13.74
N SER A 234 -23.05 1.29 -13.09
CA SER A 234 -21.71 1.80 -12.80
C SER A 234 -20.64 0.84 -13.30
N ALA A 235 -19.61 1.42 -13.90
CA ALA A 235 -18.34 0.77 -14.17
C ALA A 235 -17.20 1.66 -13.65
N LEU A 236 -16.00 1.11 -13.50
CA LEU A 236 -14.83 1.91 -13.13
C LEU A 236 -14.56 3.00 -14.18
N GLN A 237 -14.58 4.25 -13.75
CA GLN A 237 -14.34 5.43 -14.60
C GLN A 237 -12.83 5.74 -14.69
N GLY A 238 -12.02 4.77 -15.12
CA GLY A 238 -10.55 4.85 -15.05
C GLY A 238 -9.96 6.02 -15.83
N HIS A 239 -10.48 6.35 -17.02
CA HIS A 239 -10.03 7.51 -17.79
C HIS A 239 -10.33 8.83 -17.10
N TYR A 240 -11.52 8.96 -16.52
CA TYR A 240 -11.92 10.13 -15.77
C TYR A 240 -11.02 10.33 -14.55
N LEU A 241 -10.84 9.28 -13.74
CA LEU A 241 -9.98 9.33 -12.55
C LEU A 241 -8.52 9.66 -12.90
N SER A 242 -8.00 9.10 -13.98
CA SER A 242 -6.65 9.43 -14.45
C SER A 242 -6.53 10.91 -14.87
N SER A 243 -7.56 11.47 -15.52
CA SER A 243 -7.61 12.89 -15.88
C SER A 243 -7.62 13.77 -14.64
N VAL A 244 -8.49 13.46 -13.65
CA VAL A 244 -8.57 14.19 -12.37
C VAL A 244 -7.25 14.11 -11.62
N ALA A 245 -6.63 12.92 -11.53
CA ALA A 245 -5.33 12.73 -10.91
C ALA A 245 -4.26 13.62 -11.55
N GLY A 246 -4.21 13.65 -12.89
CA GLY A 246 -3.30 14.52 -13.63
C GLY A 246 -3.52 16.01 -13.35
N GLN A 247 -4.77 16.44 -13.18
CA GLN A 247 -5.10 17.83 -12.85
C GLN A 247 -4.60 18.26 -11.47
N VAL A 248 -4.70 17.38 -10.47
CA VAL A 248 -4.28 17.67 -9.08
C VAL A 248 -2.83 17.22 -8.79
N GLY A 249 -2.13 16.67 -9.79
CA GLY A 249 -0.76 16.19 -9.60
C GLY A 249 -0.65 14.89 -8.77
N PHE A 250 -1.72 14.11 -8.70
CA PHE A 250 -1.75 12.82 -8.02
C PHE A 250 -1.33 11.67 -8.95
N GLY A 251 -0.91 10.54 -8.36
CA GLY A 251 -0.83 9.28 -9.08
C GLY A 251 -2.23 8.71 -9.31
N TYR A 252 -2.36 7.92 -10.36
CA TYR A 252 -3.55 7.09 -10.59
C TYR A 252 -3.14 5.62 -10.61
N GLY A 253 -3.93 4.77 -9.96
CA GLY A 253 -3.79 3.32 -9.99
C GLY A 253 -5.13 2.63 -9.92
N ARG A 254 -5.19 1.37 -10.36
CA ARG A 254 -6.36 0.52 -10.19
C ARG A 254 -6.14 -0.44 -9.03
N LEU A 255 -7.13 -0.61 -8.19
CA LEU A 255 -7.12 -1.61 -7.14
C LEU A 255 -7.39 -2.99 -7.75
N ILE A 256 -6.33 -3.78 -7.89
CA ILE A 256 -6.40 -5.16 -8.38
C ILE A 256 -6.36 -6.14 -7.20
N ASP A 257 -5.49 -5.82 -6.24
CA ASP A 257 -5.23 -6.61 -5.04
C ASP A 257 -4.65 -5.73 -3.92
N ALA A 258 -4.35 -6.32 -2.79
CA ALA A 258 -3.72 -5.62 -1.66
C ALA A 258 -2.29 -5.13 -2.00
N ALA A 259 -1.58 -5.82 -2.91
CA ALA A 259 -0.23 -5.43 -3.30
C ALA A 259 -0.25 -4.12 -4.10
N SER A 260 -1.22 -3.93 -5.01
CA SER A 260 -1.37 -2.71 -5.79
C SER A 260 -1.62 -1.48 -4.90
N LEU A 261 -2.42 -1.63 -3.84
CA LEU A 261 -2.64 -0.56 -2.86
C LEU A 261 -1.39 -0.29 -2.01
N ARG A 262 -0.75 -1.35 -1.52
CA ARG A 262 0.50 -1.25 -0.76
C ARG A 262 1.57 -0.49 -1.56
N ASP A 263 1.75 -0.82 -2.83
CA ASP A 263 2.76 -0.20 -3.68
C ASP A 263 2.48 1.30 -3.88
N ALA A 264 1.22 1.70 -3.97
CA ALA A 264 0.82 3.11 -3.98
C ALA A 264 1.11 3.80 -2.64
N LEU A 265 0.86 3.13 -1.51
CA LEU A 265 1.16 3.65 -0.18
C LEU A 265 2.67 3.75 0.09
N LEU A 266 3.47 2.82 -0.42
CA LEU A 266 4.93 2.80 -0.26
C LEU A 266 5.66 3.64 -1.33
N ASP A 267 4.94 4.42 -2.14
CA ASP A 267 5.56 5.32 -3.11
C ASP A 267 6.51 6.31 -2.40
N SER A 268 7.76 6.30 -2.81
CA SER A 268 8.81 7.17 -2.25
C SER A 268 8.48 8.66 -2.34
N ARG A 269 7.62 9.08 -3.27
CA ARG A 269 7.14 10.45 -3.39
C ARG A 269 6.31 10.90 -2.18
N LEU A 270 5.66 9.97 -1.48
CA LEU A 270 4.84 10.24 -0.29
C LEU A 270 5.66 10.19 0.99
N ALA A 271 6.87 9.62 0.95
CA ALA A 271 7.73 9.51 2.10
C ALA A 271 8.34 10.87 2.50
N HIS A 272 8.48 11.08 3.79
CA HIS A 272 9.21 12.19 4.39
C HIS A 272 10.06 11.68 5.55
N ARG A 273 11.16 12.38 5.84
CA ARG A 273 12.01 12.05 6.98
C ARG A 273 11.43 12.59 8.27
N GLU A 274 11.10 11.68 9.18
CA GLU A 274 10.62 12.02 10.51
C GLU A 274 11.45 11.28 11.57
N SER A 275 11.64 11.92 12.73
CA SER A 275 12.29 11.30 13.89
C SER A 275 11.29 10.42 14.61
N VAL A 276 11.42 9.10 14.43
CA VAL A 276 10.51 8.11 15.03
C VAL A 276 11.13 7.51 16.27
N PRO A 277 10.43 7.50 17.42
CA PRO A 277 10.89 6.80 18.61
C PRO A 277 10.97 5.31 18.33
N THR A 278 12.20 4.80 18.28
CA THR A 278 12.51 3.39 18.00
C THR A 278 12.93 2.69 19.27
N ASP A 279 12.31 1.57 19.55
CA ASP A 279 12.68 0.74 20.71
C ASP A 279 13.95 -0.06 20.36
N LEU A 280 15.06 0.29 20.99
CA LEU A 280 16.35 -0.39 20.87
C LEU A 280 16.64 -1.32 22.05
N ARG A 281 15.67 -1.58 22.95
CA ARG A 281 15.83 -2.45 24.13
C ARG A 281 16.23 -3.87 23.77
N TRP A 282 15.83 -4.33 22.60
CA TRP A 282 16.18 -5.66 22.09
C TRP A 282 17.69 -5.81 21.84
N CYS A 283 18.45 -4.73 21.53
CA CYS A 283 19.89 -4.80 21.27
C CYS A 283 20.67 -5.25 22.52
N PRO A 284 20.57 -4.56 23.67
CA PRO A 284 21.25 -5.01 24.89
C PRO A 284 20.70 -6.35 25.38
N ALA A 285 19.40 -6.63 25.21
CA ALA A 285 18.81 -7.92 25.57
C ALA A 285 19.40 -9.07 24.72
N ALA A 286 19.51 -8.88 23.42
CA ALA A 286 20.13 -9.87 22.53
C ALA A 286 21.63 -10.09 22.85
N LEU A 287 22.35 -9.01 23.18
CA LEU A 287 23.76 -9.11 23.59
C LEU A 287 23.91 -9.85 24.93
N ALA A 288 23.02 -9.58 25.90
CA ALA A 288 22.97 -10.31 27.15
C ALA A 288 22.72 -11.81 26.93
N LEU A 289 21.75 -12.13 26.07
CA LEU A 289 21.47 -13.53 25.69
C LEU A 289 22.67 -14.20 25.05
N LEU A 290 23.35 -13.50 24.13
CA LEU A 290 24.56 -14.00 23.47
C LEU A 290 25.65 -14.30 24.51
N LEU A 291 25.89 -13.41 25.46
CA LEU A 291 26.87 -13.62 26.54
C LEU A 291 26.51 -14.84 27.40
N LEU A 292 25.23 -15.03 27.71
CA LEU A 292 24.75 -16.20 28.46
C LEU A 292 24.94 -17.49 27.66
N VAL A 293 24.58 -17.51 26.38
CA VAL A 293 24.80 -18.67 25.51
C VAL A 293 26.27 -18.99 25.44
N CYS A 294 27.14 -18.01 25.22
CA CYS A 294 28.60 -18.23 25.19
C CYS A 294 29.12 -18.71 26.54
N ARG A 295 28.52 -18.34 27.66
CA ARG A 295 28.90 -18.79 29.01
C ARG A 295 28.62 -20.26 29.27
N PHE A 296 27.48 -20.75 28.75
CA PHE A 296 27.03 -22.13 29.00
C PHE A 296 27.39 -23.12 27.87
N MET A 297 27.89 -22.64 26.72
CA MET A 297 28.39 -23.51 25.68
C MET A 297 29.71 -24.19 26.09
N PRO A 298 29.87 -25.49 25.85
CA PRO A 298 31.12 -26.17 26.04
C PRO A 298 32.20 -25.59 25.13
N ASP A 299 33.43 -25.48 25.61
CA ASP A 299 34.55 -24.78 24.95
C ASP A 299 34.81 -25.25 23.50
N THR A 300 34.56 -26.52 23.20
CA THR A 300 34.65 -27.07 21.83
C THR A 300 33.59 -26.53 20.87
N ALA A 301 32.39 -26.29 21.34
CA ALA A 301 31.28 -25.77 20.49
C ALA A 301 31.45 -24.28 20.14
N VAL A 302 32.00 -23.49 21.06
CA VAL A 302 32.27 -22.06 20.82
C VAL A 302 33.31 -21.87 19.72
N VAL A 303 34.39 -22.64 19.73
CA VAL A 303 35.44 -22.55 18.71
C VAL A 303 34.89 -22.93 17.32
N PHE A 304 34.08 -24.00 17.24
CA PHE A 304 33.45 -24.41 15.97
C PHE A 304 32.42 -23.42 15.46
N ALA A 305 31.63 -22.77 16.33
CA ALA A 305 30.67 -21.78 15.94
C ALA A 305 31.35 -20.51 15.36
N TRP A 306 32.44 -20.05 16.02
CA TRP A 306 33.21 -18.88 15.53
C TRP A 306 33.94 -19.18 14.22
N MET A 307 34.48 -20.38 14.03
CA MET A 307 35.09 -20.79 12.76
C MET A 307 34.05 -20.81 11.60
N ARG A 308 32.81 -21.26 11.86
CA ARG A 308 31.76 -21.29 10.84
C ARG A 308 31.24 -19.88 10.48
N VAL A 309 31.13 -18.98 11.43
CA VAL A 309 30.73 -17.59 11.21
C VAL A 309 31.84 -16.83 10.48
N GLY A 310 33.08 -16.96 10.90
CA GLY A 310 34.23 -16.37 10.22
C GLY A 310 34.40 -16.87 8.78
N ALA A 311 34.18 -18.16 8.53
CA ALA A 311 34.25 -18.76 7.19
C ALA A 311 33.11 -18.28 6.25
N ARG A 312 31.97 -17.85 6.78
CA ARG A 312 30.86 -17.25 5.98
C ARG A 312 31.12 -15.80 5.63
N LEU A 313 31.75 -15.04 6.51
CA LEU A 313 32.10 -13.64 6.29
C LEU A 313 33.28 -13.42 5.34
N PHE A 314 34.19 -14.44 5.23
CA PHE A 314 35.38 -14.41 4.37
C PHE A 314 35.27 -15.32 3.14
N ARG A 315 34.11 -15.65 2.64
CA ARG A 315 34.02 -16.31 1.32
C ARG A 315 34.21 -15.22 0.24
N PRO A 316 35.38 -15.22 -0.43
CA PRO A 316 35.52 -14.36 -1.60
C PRO A 316 34.54 -14.87 -2.65
N ALA A 317 33.82 -13.92 -3.27
CA ALA A 317 32.96 -14.21 -4.41
C ALA A 317 33.83 -14.93 -5.46
N ARG A 318 33.58 -16.19 -5.68
CA ARG A 318 34.19 -16.93 -6.77
C ARG A 318 33.74 -16.28 -8.06
N GLY A 319 34.67 -15.58 -8.69
CA GLY A 319 34.50 -15.04 -10.01
C GLY A 319 34.04 -16.12 -10.98
N ALA A 320 33.02 -15.81 -11.73
CA ALA A 320 32.58 -16.60 -12.85
C ALA A 320 33.77 -16.76 -13.82
N ARG A 321 34.30 -17.96 -13.90
CA ARG A 321 35.28 -18.34 -14.90
C ARG A 321 34.49 -18.48 -16.21
N ALA A 322 34.75 -17.59 -17.12
CA ALA A 322 34.33 -17.72 -18.51
C ALA A 322 35.04 -18.96 -19.09
N ASP A 323 34.29 -20.03 -19.36
CA ASP A 323 34.75 -21.15 -20.17
C ASP A 323 34.76 -20.71 -21.63
N SER A 324 35.97 -20.41 -22.09
CA SER A 324 36.29 -20.29 -23.51
C SER A 324 36.40 -21.70 -24.07
N ALA A 325 35.41 -22.15 -24.84
CA ALA A 325 35.49 -23.36 -25.65
C ALA A 325 36.27 -23.09 -26.94
N PRO A 326 37.16 -24.00 -27.38
CA PRO A 326 37.89 -23.83 -28.63
C PRO A 326 37.06 -24.27 -29.82
N LEU A 327 37.11 -23.42 -30.83
CA LEU A 327 36.66 -23.70 -32.22
C LEU A 327 37.49 -24.83 -32.80
N ALA A 328 36.87 -25.94 -33.16
CA ALA A 328 37.41 -26.89 -34.12
C ALA A 328 36.35 -27.09 -35.22
N GLY A 329 36.72 -26.72 -36.43
CA GLY A 329 35.89 -26.80 -37.60
C GLY A 329 35.66 -28.24 -38.06
N ASN A 330 34.58 -28.42 -38.79
CA ASN A 330 34.62 -29.24 -39.97
C ASN A 330 33.52 -28.86 -40.97
N VAL A 331 33.97 -28.51 -42.14
CA VAL A 331 33.26 -28.29 -43.38
C VAL A 331 32.69 -29.60 -43.88
N ARG A 332 31.43 -29.65 -44.28
CA ARG A 332 30.96 -30.40 -45.44
C ARG A 332 29.60 -29.92 -45.95
N THR A 333 29.69 -29.39 -47.12
CA THR A 333 28.77 -29.24 -48.26
C THR A 333 27.71 -30.33 -48.43
N ALA A 334 26.51 -29.87 -48.82
CA ALA A 334 25.63 -30.25 -49.95
C ALA A 334 24.26 -29.66 -49.74
N ALA A 335 23.80 -28.70 -50.46
CA ALA A 335 23.32 -28.67 -51.86
C ALA A 335 21.89 -29.21 -52.00
N THR A 336 21.11 -28.33 -52.62
CA THR A 336 19.89 -28.54 -53.41
C THR A 336 18.57 -28.69 -52.69
N ARG A 337 17.62 -27.88 -52.95
CA ARG A 337 16.83 -27.54 -54.11
C ARG A 337 15.34 -27.42 -53.75
N SER A 338 14.79 -26.34 -54.23
CA SER A 338 13.53 -26.19 -54.99
C SER A 338 12.23 -26.22 -54.20
N GLU A 339 11.60 -25.12 -54.23
CA GLU A 339 10.53 -24.68 -55.17
C GLU A 339 9.11 -25.01 -54.72
N GLU A 340 8.36 -23.95 -54.82
CA GLU A 340 6.97 -23.81 -55.33
C GLU A 340 5.86 -24.32 -54.37
N SER A 341 4.75 -23.71 -54.26
CA SER A 341 3.97 -22.71 -55.01
C SER A 341 2.61 -22.58 -54.30
N ILE A 342 2.12 -21.35 -54.22
CA ILE A 342 0.82 -20.84 -54.72
C ILE A 342 -0.51 -21.45 -54.18
N THR A 343 -1.36 -20.50 -53.74
CA THR A 343 -2.86 -20.40 -53.83
C THR A 343 -3.69 -21.35 -52.95
N THR A 344 -4.58 -20.84 -52.22
CA THR A 344 -5.82 -20.04 -52.40
C THR A 344 -6.20 -19.30 -51.16
#